data_5f26b9c23858988596b8a7af2ac06400
#
_entry.id   5f26b9c23858988596b8a7af2ac06400
#
_cell.length_a   1.000
_cell.length_b   1.000
_cell.length_c   1.000
_cell.angle_alpha   90.00
_cell.angle_beta   90.00
_cell.angle_gamma   90.00
#
_symmetry.space_group_name_H-M   'P 1'
#
loop_
_entity.id
_entity.type
_entity.pdbx_description
1 polymer ?
#
loop_
_entity_poly.entity_id
_entity_poly.type
_entity_poly.pdbx_seq_one_letter_code
_entity_poly.pdbx_strand_id
1 'polypeptide(L)'
;LPTLAELLNVPQEDLWDGASYAPVLKEGKSCGRDYLVLSQCAHVCQRSVRWDNYIWIRTWHDGFHLFDEEMLFDLKNDPLERRNIVAEKPELAAAARQKYDAWHKHMMDTMPAGYGDPMDTVLAEGGPFHARGMIKKTNYDKRLAVTGRGWAVPELKQRYPQEFLDV
;
A
#
# COMPACT_ATOMS: atom_id res chain seq x y z
N LEU A 1 4.96 6.43 -18.77
CA LEU A 1 5.28 7.63 -19.58
C LEU A 1 6.69 7.51 -20.17
N PRO A 2 7.78 7.16 -19.45
CA PRO A 2 9.14 7.05 -20.02
C PRO A 2 9.25 6.15 -21.24
N THR A 3 8.55 5.01 -21.27
CA THR A 3 8.54 4.09 -22.43
C THR A 3 8.02 4.76 -23.70
N LEU A 4 6.94 5.52 -23.59
CA LEU A 4 6.38 6.24 -24.75
C LEU A 4 7.32 7.36 -25.21
N ALA A 5 7.90 8.10 -24.27
CA ALA A 5 8.86 9.14 -24.59
C ALA A 5 10.06 8.56 -25.35
N GLU A 6 10.64 7.45 -24.87
CA GLU A 6 11.76 6.79 -25.55
C GLU A 6 11.39 6.25 -26.95
N LEU A 7 10.20 5.63 -27.09
CA LEU A 7 9.74 5.11 -28.38
C LEU A 7 9.47 6.20 -29.39
N LEU A 8 9.07 7.40 -28.94
CA LEU A 8 8.77 8.55 -29.78
C LEU A 8 9.95 9.54 -29.91
N ASN A 9 11.10 9.22 -29.32
CA ASN A 9 12.28 10.10 -29.24
C ASN A 9 11.97 11.48 -28.63
N VAL A 10 11.09 11.52 -27.64
CA VAL A 10 10.79 12.72 -26.84
C VAL A 10 11.71 12.74 -25.61
N PRO A 11 12.31 13.89 -25.26
CA PRO A 11 13.12 14.00 -24.04
C PRO A 11 12.33 13.56 -22.80
N GLN A 12 13.01 12.84 -21.88
CA GLN A 12 12.46 12.49 -20.59
C GLN A 12 12.68 13.63 -19.60
N GLU A 13 11.75 13.78 -18.66
CA GLU A 13 11.82 14.76 -17.59
C GLU A 13 12.38 14.15 -16.32
N ASP A 14 13.21 14.88 -15.59
CA ASP A 14 13.85 14.41 -14.35
C ASP A 14 12.85 14.10 -13.22
N LEU A 15 11.63 14.66 -13.30
CA LEU A 15 10.55 14.42 -12.34
C LEU A 15 9.79 13.09 -12.52
N TRP A 16 10.15 12.30 -13.53
CA TRP A 16 9.45 11.03 -13.76
C TRP A 16 10.09 9.89 -12.99
N ASP A 17 9.39 9.38 -11.99
CA ASP A 17 9.83 8.23 -11.18
C ASP A 17 9.87 6.91 -11.95
N GLY A 18 9.23 6.85 -13.10
CA GLY A 18 9.13 5.67 -13.93
C GLY A 18 10.42 5.35 -14.68
N ALA A 19 10.63 4.07 -15.04
CA ALA A 19 11.67 3.63 -15.95
C ALA A 19 11.07 3.14 -17.27
N SER A 20 11.84 3.26 -18.35
CA SER A 20 11.38 2.81 -19.67
C SER A 20 11.43 1.30 -19.81
N TYR A 21 10.38 0.72 -20.39
CA TYR A 21 10.31 -0.67 -20.83
C TYR A 21 10.59 -0.82 -22.34
N ALA A 22 11.05 0.21 -23.03
CA ALA A 22 11.34 0.13 -24.46
C ALA A 22 12.38 -0.93 -24.82
N PRO A 23 13.45 -1.19 -24.03
CA PRO A 23 14.38 -2.30 -24.29
C PRO A 23 13.72 -3.68 -24.24
N VAL A 24 12.73 -3.89 -23.36
CA VAL A 24 11.95 -5.13 -23.33
C VAL A 24 11.16 -5.29 -24.61
N LEU A 25 10.49 -4.22 -25.05
CA LEU A 25 9.61 -4.26 -26.23
C LEU A 25 10.40 -4.40 -27.55
N LYS A 26 11.56 -3.75 -27.64
CA LYS A 26 12.38 -3.74 -28.87
C LYS A 26 13.30 -4.96 -28.98
N GLU A 27 13.85 -5.42 -27.88
CA GLU A 27 14.99 -6.33 -27.87
C GLU A 27 14.77 -7.57 -27.00
N GLY A 28 13.65 -7.68 -26.31
CA GLY A 28 13.37 -8.76 -25.35
C GLY A 28 14.31 -8.77 -24.13
N LYS A 29 15.07 -7.68 -23.91
CA LYS A 29 15.99 -7.57 -22.79
C LYS A 29 15.24 -7.27 -21.51
N SER A 30 15.56 -7.98 -20.43
CA SER A 30 15.06 -7.61 -19.11
C SER A 30 15.59 -6.22 -18.74
N CYS A 31 14.70 -5.32 -18.38
CA CYS A 31 15.00 -3.99 -17.84
C CYS A 31 14.15 -3.77 -16.58
N GLY A 32 14.09 -4.78 -15.73
CA GLY A 32 13.31 -4.74 -14.52
C GLY A 32 13.98 -3.98 -13.39
N ARG A 33 13.18 -3.57 -12.43
CA ARG A 33 13.65 -3.15 -11.11
C ARG A 33 13.81 -4.39 -10.24
N ASP A 34 14.76 -4.37 -9.32
CA ASP A 34 14.92 -5.45 -8.33
C ASP A 34 13.71 -5.57 -7.41
N TYR A 35 13.00 -4.47 -7.22
CA TYR A 35 11.74 -4.43 -6.46
C TYR A 35 10.86 -3.26 -6.92
N LEU A 36 9.58 -3.33 -6.60
CA LEU A 36 8.60 -2.29 -6.86
C LEU A 36 7.89 -1.92 -5.56
N VAL A 37 7.77 -0.62 -5.29
CA VAL A 37 6.92 -0.11 -4.21
C VAL A 37 5.59 0.35 -4.80
N LEU A 38 4.49 -0.09 -4.19
CA LEU A 38 3.14 0.34 -4.54
C LEU A 38 2.54 1.06 -3.33
N SER A 39 1.70 2.05 -3.60
CA SER A 39 1.05 2.86 -2.57
C SER A 39 -0.43 3.02 -2.88
N GLN A 40 -1.25 2.96 -1.85
CA GLN A 40 -2.68 3.25 -1.95
C GLN A 40 -3.16 3.99 -0.71
N CYS A 41 -4.03 5.01 -0.93
CA CYS A 41 -4.61 5.83 0.13
C CYS A 41 -6.11 6.09 -0.07
N ALA A 42 -6.76 5.41 -1.03
CA ALA A 42 -8.18 5.64 -1.35
C ALA A 42 -9.13 4.86 -0.42
N HIS A 43 -8.97 3.55 -0.33
CA HIS A 43 -9.79 2.67 0.50
C HIS A 43 -9.09 2.27 1.80
N VAL A 44 -7.79 2.12 1.73
CA VAL A 44 -6.88 1.82 2.85
C VAL A 44 -5.64 2.67 2.69
N CYS A 45 -4.90 2.94 3.77
CA CYS A 45 -3.56 3.52 3.66
C CYS A 45 -2.55 2.39 3.79
N GLN A 46 -2.04 1.93 2.66
CA GLN A 46 -1.07 0.84 2.58
C GLN A 46 0.05 1.16 1.61
N ARG A 47 1.24 0.63 1.91
CA ARG A 47 2.33 0.48 0.96
C ARG A 47 2.82 -0.94 0.94
N SER A 48 3.25 -1.39 -0.23
CA SER A 48 3.80 -2.71 -0.40
C SER A 48 5.12 -2.68 -1.13
N VAL A 49 5.95 -3.68 -0.85
CA VAL A 49 7.17 -3.98 -1.59
C VAL A 49 6.98 -5.32 -2.27
N ARG A 50 7.09 -5.33 -3.60
CA ARG A 50 7.04 -6.55 -4.39
C ARG A 50 8.44 -6.82 -4.97
N TRP A 51 8.96 -8.03 -4.73
CA TRP A 51 10.24 -8.52 -5.27
C TRP A 51 10.17 -10.03 -5.45
N ASP A 52 10.85 -10.55 -6.41
CA ASP A 52 10.80 -11.97 -6.76
C ASP A 52 9.37 -12.53 -6.76
N ASN A 53 9.11 -13.52 -5.91
CA ASN A 53 7.78 -14.12 -5.71
C ASN A 53 7.08 -13.63 -4.44
N TYR A 54 7.57 -12.58 -3.79
CA TYR A 54 7.01 -12.11 -2.54
C TYR A 54 6.37 -10.74 -2.68
N ILE A 55 5.36 -10.49 -1.86
CA ILE A 55 4.83 -9.17 -1.59
C ILE A 55 4.74 -8.98 -0.08
N TRP A 56 5.34 -7.91 0.41
CA TRP A 56 5.18 -7.42 1.77
C TRP A 56 4.28 -6.19 1.74
N ILE A 57 3.33 -6.09 2.68
CA ILE A 57 2.37 -5.00 2.78
C ILE A 57 2.42 -4.44 4.20
N ARG A 58 2.53 -3.11 4.32
CA ARG A 58 2.34 -2.40 5.57
C ARG A 58 1.07 -1.58 5.52
N THR A 59 0.29 -1.66 6.60
CA THR A 59 -0.98 -0.98 6.78
C THR A 59 -0.86 0.10 7.85
N TRP A 60 -1.18 1.34 7.51
CA TRP A 60 -1.32 2.47 8.45
C TRP A 60 -2.77 2.73 8.81
N HIS A 61 -3.68 2.49 7.88
CA HIS A 61 -5.13 2.54 8.12
C HIS A 61 -5.81 1.50 7.24
N ASP A 62 -6.52 0.58 7.87
CA ASP A 62 -7.09 -0.61 7.19
C ASP A 62 -8.47 -0.38 6.55
N GLY A 63 -9.01 0.84 6.59
CA GLY A 63 -10.34 1.13 6.04
C GLY A 63 -11.48 0.30 6.67
N PHE A 64 -11.28 -0.17 7.91
CA PHE A 64 -12.19 -1.06 8.66
C PHE A 64 -12.28 -2.50 8.12
N HIS A 65 -11.25 -2.95 7.37
CA HIS A 65 -11.15 -4.32 6.85
C HIS A 65 -10.44 -5.29 7.81
N LEU A 66 -9.92 -4.80 8.93
CA LEU A 66 -9.18 -5.58 9.92
C LEU A 66 -7.92 -6.25 9.37
N PHE A 67 -7.24 -5.59 8.43
CA PHE A 67 -5.93 -6.04 7.98
C PHE A 67 -4.90 -5.97 9.12
N ASP A 68 -3.94 -6.89 9.10
CA ASP A 68 -2.78 -6.83 9.95
C ASP A 68 -1.91 -5.60 9.62
N GLU A 69 -1.16 -5.11 10.60
CA GLU A 69 -0.22 -4.01 10.39
C GLU A 69 0.85 -4.37 9.35
N GLU A 70 1.31 -5.62 9.39
CA GLU A 70 2.25 -6.16 8.41
C GLU A 70 1.77 -7.50 7.87
N MET A 71 1.87 -7.67 6.57
CA MET A 71 1.55 -8.91 5.89
C MET A 71 2.67 -9.25 4.90
N LEU A 72 2.95 -10.54 4.75
CA LEU A 72 3.89 -11.07 3.77
C LEU A 72 3.27 -12.30 3.08
N PHE A 73 3.30 -12.33 1.77
CA PHE A 73 2.73 -13.42 0.97
C PHE A 73 3.74 -13.97 -0.03
N ASP A 74 3.73 -15.28 -0.25
CA ASP A 74 4.46 -16.00 -1.28
C ASP A 74 3.56 -16.17 -2.51
N LEU A 75 3.65 -15.28 -3.46
CA LEU A 75 2.78 -15.25 -4.66
C LEU A 75 2.93 -16.46 -5.57
N LYS A 76 4.02 -17.22 -5.45
CA LYS A 76 4.22 -18.46 -6.21
C LYS A 76 3.38 -19.60 -5.65
N ASN A 77 3.31 -19.71 -4.32
CA ASN A 77 2.62 -20.81 -3.65
C ASN A 77 1.23 -20.38 -3.15
N ASP A 78 1.00 -19.10 -2.97
CA ASP A 78 -0.26 -18.49 -2.53
C ASP A 78 -0.61 -17.25 -3.40
N PRO A 79 -0.99 -17.44 -4.68
CA PRO A 79 -1.29 -16.34 -5.59
C PRO A 79 -2.55 -15.55 -5.21
N LEU A 80 -3.32 -16.01 -4.25
CA LEU A 80 -4.52 -15.33 -3.74
C LEU A 80 -4.30 -14.65 -2.39
N GLU A 81 -3.04 -14.60 -1.90
CA GLU A 81 -2.65 -13.87 -0.68
C GLU A 81 -3.51 -14.24 0.55
N ARG A 82 -3.77 -15.54 0.76
CA ARG A 82 -4.64 -16.04 1.82
C ARG A 82 -3.92 -16.30 3.13
N ARG A 83 -2.61 -16.52 3.07
CA ARG A 83 -1.79 -16.90 4.24
C ARG A 83 -0.72 -15.86 4.50
N ASN A 84 -0.93 -15.04 5.51
CA ASN A 84 0.11 -14.13 5.99
C ASN A 84 1.24 -14.93 6.66
N ILE A 85 2.44 -14.90 6.04
CA ILE A 85 3.63 -15.61 6.52
C ILE A 85 4.64 -14.68 7.20
N VAL A 86 4.27 -13.47 7.57
CA VAL A 86 5.20 -12.47 8.13
C VAL A 86 5.88 -12.96 9.41
N ALA A 87 5.17 -13.69 10.27
CA ALA A 87 5.71 -14.26 11.50
C ALA A 87 6.60 -15.50 11.25
N GLU A 88 6.37 -16.22 10.14
CA GLU A 88 7.13 -17.42 9.77
C GLU A 88 8.44 -17.08 9.04
N LYS A 89 8.50 -15.89 8.42
CA LYS A 89 9.61 -15.43 7.57
C LYS A 89 10.09 -14.01 7.96
N PRO A 90 10.49 -13.81 9.23
CA PRO A 90 10.86 -12.48 9.72
C PRO A 90 12.06 -11.88 8.97
N GLU A 91 12.95 -12.69 8.42
CA GLU A 91 14.08 -12.26 7.61
C GLU A 91 13.65 -11.64 6.28
N LEU A 92 12.64 -12.20 5.62
CA LEU A 92 12.08 -11.64 4.39
C LEU A 92 11.31 -10.33 4.68
N ALA A 93 10.58 -10.28 5.78
CA ALA A 93 9.91 -9.04 6.20
C ALA A 93 10.93 -7.94 6.51
N ALA A 94 12.05 -8.26 7.18
CA ALA A 94 13.13 -7.31 7.42
C ALA A 94 13.77 -6.80 6.13
N ALA A 95 14.03 -7.68 5.17
CA ALA A 95 14.57 -7.30 3.86
C ALA A 95 13.59 -6.38 3.09
N ALA A 96 12.29 -6.63 3.18
CA ALA A 96 11.26 -5.79 2.58
C ALA A 96 11.20 -4.41 3.22
N ARG A 97 11.26 -4.31 4.55
CA ARG A 97 11.32 -3.03 5.27
C ARG A 97 12.53 -2.21 4.85
N GLN A 98 13.71 -2.82 4.74
CA GLN A 98 14.91 -2.13 4.25
C GLN A 98 14.73 -1.57 2.83
N LYS A 99 14.10 -2.33 1.92
CA LYS A 99 13.78 -1.86 0.56
C LYS A 99 12.81 -0.68 0.60
N TYR A 100 11.77 -0.79 1.43
CA TYR A 100 10.79 0.27 1.64
C TYR A 100 11.46 1.54 2.18
N ASP A 101 12.26 1.42 3.23
CA ASP A 101 12.92 2.56 3.88
C ASP A 101 13.89 3.28 2.92
N ALA A 102 14.66 2.51 2.14
CA ALA A 102 15.55 3.06 1.14
C ALA A 102 14.78 3.82 0.04
N TRP A 103 13.69 3.23 -0.45
CA TRP A 103 12.81 3.89 -1.43
C TRP A 103 12.15 5.14 -0.85
N HIS A 104 11.58 5.06 0.34
CA HIS A 104 10.90 6.18 0.99
C HIS A 104 11.86 7.34 1.24
N LYS A 105 13.06 7.03 1.76
CA LYS A 105 14.10 8.04 1.95
C LYS A 105 14.44 8.72 0.62
N HIS A 106 14.64 7.96 -0.45
CA HIS A 106 14.95 8.53 -1.77
C HIS A 106 13.83 9.44 -2.27
N MET A 107 12.56 9.03 -2.15
CA MET A 107 11.41 9.83 -2.54
C MET A 107 11.31 11.14 -1.75
N MET A 108 11.59 11.10 -0.44
CA MET A 108 11.59 12.30 0.39
C MET A 108 12.77 13.23 0.08
N ASP A 109 13.96 12.67 -0.16
CA ASP A 109 15.17 13.47 -0.48
C ASP A 109 15.05 14.18 -1.85
N THR A 110 14.29 13.61 -2.78
CA THR A 110 14.11 14.14 -4.15
C THR A 110 12.81 14.93 -4.34
N MET A 111 11.98 14.98 -3.31
CA MET A 111 10.69 15.69 -3.36
C MET A 111 10.90 17.20 -3.50
N PRO A 112 10.10 17.89 -4.33
CA PRO A 112 10.15 19.34 -4.42
C PRO A 112 9.92 20.03 -3.08
N ALA A 113 10.61 21.15 -2.83
CA ALA A 113 10.48 21.89 -1.59
C ALA A 113 9.04 22.32 -1.30
N GLY A 114 8.60 22.17 -0.05
CA GLY A 114 7.24 22.53 0.39
C GLY A 114 6.22 21.40 0.28
N TYR A 115 6.61 20.24 -0.22
CA TYR A 115 5.77 19.04 -0.23
C TYR A 115 6.23 18.02 0.81
N GLY A 116 5.34 17.16 1.22
CA GLY A 116 5.60 16.04 2.12
C GLY A 116 4.94 14.75 1.60
N ASP A 117 5.07 13.68 2.36
CA ASP A 117 4.44 12.41 1.99
C ASP A 117 2.91 12.56 1.90
N PRO A 118 2.28 12.32 0.74
CA PRO A 118 0.82 12.42 0.60
C PRO A 118 0.05 11.49 1.55
N MET A 119 0.64 10.37 1.95
CA MET A 119 0.02 9.47 2.92
C MET A 119 -0.11 10.10 4.30
N ASP A 120 0.87 10.88 4.74
CA ASP A 120 0.82 11.57 6.03
C ASP A 120 -0.35 12.57 6.08
N THR A 121 -0.62 13.26 4.99
CA THR A 121 -1.78 14.16 4.87
C THR A 121 -3.09 13.37 5.03
N VAL A 122 -3.24 12.25 4.33
CA VAL A 122 -4.44 11.41 4.43
C VAL A 122 -4.63 10.87 5.86
N LEU A 123 -3.54 10.42 6.50
CA LEU A 123 -3.58 9.92 7.87
C LEU A 123 -3.92 11.03 8.88
N ALA A 124 -3.33 12.22 8.73
CA ALA A 124 -3.61 13.38 9.59
C ALA A 124 -5.08 13.84 9.50
N GLU A 125 -5.71 13.63 8.35
CA GLU A 125 -7.12 13.91 8.14
C GLU A 125 -8.05 12.77 8.64
N GLY A 126 -7.53 11.73 9.28
CA GLY A 126 -8.29 10.62 9.87
C GLY A 126 -8.44 9.40 8.97
N GLY A 127 -7.52 9.20 8.03
CA GLY A 127 -7.48 8.03 7.15
C GLY A 127 -8.17 8.23 5.80
N PRO A 128 -8.35 7.17 5.03
CA PRO A 128 -8.92 7.24 3.68
C PRO A 128 -10.29 7.93 3.66
N PHE A 129 -10.53 8.73 2.64
CA PHE A 129 -11.79 9.49 2.52
C PHE A 129 -13.03 8.62 2.68
N HIS A 130 -13.03 7.42 2.11
CA HIS A 130 -14.15 6.48 2.23
C HIS A 130 -14.34 5.91 3.63
N ALA A 131 -13.30 5.89 4.45
CA ALA A 131 -13.38 5.35 5.81
C ALA A 131 -13.92 6.37 6.81
N ARG A 132 -13.69 7.67 6.59
CA ARG A 132 -14.03 8.74 7.54
C ARG A 132 -15.53 8.79 7.87
N GLY A 133 -15.86 8.50 9.12
CA GLY A 133 -17.24 8.47 9.59
C GLY A 133 -18.10 7.38 8.95
N MET A 134 -17.51 6.40 8.28
CA MET A 134 -18.25 5.35 7.59
C MET A 134 -19.11 4.53 8.53
N ILE A 135 -18.62 4.19 9.71
CA ILE A 135 -19.34 3.36 10.66
C ILE A 135 -20.67 4.01 11.05
N LYS A 136 -20.64 5.30 11.41
CA LYS A 136 -21.83 6.05 11.78
C LYS A 136 -22.76 6.33 10.59
N LYS A 137 -22.20 6.84 9.48
CA LYS A 137 -23.00 7.27 8.32
C LYS A 137 -23.74 6.12 7.64
N THR A 138 -23.17 4.91 7.67
CA THR A 138 -23.70 3.76 6.92
C THR A 138 -24.26 2.67 7.82
N ASN A 139 -24.24 2.84 9.15
CA ASN A 139 -24.53 1.78 10.12
C ASN A 139 -23.75 0.50 9.82
N TYR A 140 -22.46 0.65 9.51
CA TYR A 140 -21.60 -0.45 9.08
C TYR A 140 -21.51 -1.56 10.15
N ASP A 141 -21.44 -1.20 11.43
CA ASP A 141 -21.47 -2.11 12.56
C ASP A 141 -22.73 -2.98 12.57
N LYS A 142 -23.90 -2.38 12.36
CA LYS A 142 -25.17 -3.11 12.27
C LYS A 142 -25.20 -4.04 11.05
N ARG A 143 -24.66 -3.57 9.92
CA ARG A 143 -24.52 -4.39 8.71
C ARG A 143 -23.62 -5.59 8.94
N LEU A 144 -22.49 -5.42 9.62
CA LEU A 144 -21.62 -6.52 9.99
C LEU A 144 -22.36 -7.57 10.83
N ALA A 145 -23.16 -7.15 11.82
CA ALA A 145 -23.94 -8.06 12.66
C ALA A 145 -24.91 -8.90 11.82
N VAL A 146 -25.72 -8.28 10.96
CA VAL A 146 -26.73 -9.01 10.17
C VAL A 146 -26.16 -9.87 9.05
N THR A 147 -24.90 -9.64 8.64
CA THR A 147 -24.20 -10.43 7.60
C THR A 147 -23.28 -11.50 8.16
N GLY A 148 -23.41 -11.86 9.45
CA GLY A 148 -22.60 -12.89 10.09
C GLY A 148 -21.18 -12.47 10.43
N ARG A 149 -20.85 -11.18 10.30
CA ARG A 149 -19.53 -10.58 10.59
C ARG A 149 -19.51 -9.75 11.88
N GLY A 150 -20.50 -9.94 12.75
CA GLY A 150 -20.61 -9.21 14.02
C GLY A 150 -19.40 -9.40 14.96
N TRP A 151 -18.62 -10.46 14.76
CA TRP A 151 -17.37 -10.70 15.47
C TRP A 151 -16.32 -9.58 15.25
N ALA A 152 -16.39 -8.85 14.14
CA ALA A 152 -15.47 -7.78 13.82
C ALA A 152 -15.74 -6.48 14.62
N VAL A 153 -16.96 -6.29 15.14
CA VAL A 153 -17.36 -5.03 15.80
C VAL A 153 -16.56 -4.70 17.05
N PRO A 154 -16.26 -5.65 17.98
CA PRO A 154 -15.41 -5.37 19.14
C PRO A 154 -14.00 -4.89 18.73
N GLU A 155 -13.41 -5.53 17.75
CA GLU A 155 -12.08 -5.16 17.24
C GLU A 155 -12.07 -3.76 16.59
N LEU A 156 -13.09 -3.45 15.79
CA LEU A 156 -13.26 -2.12 15.21
C LEU A 156 -13.41 -1.03 16.27
N LYS A 157 -14.15 -1.31 17.36
CA LYS A 157 -14.28 -0.38 18.49
C LYS A 157 -12.95 -0.14 19.19
N GLN A 158 -12.11 -1.16 19.29
CA GLN A 158 -10.78 -1.05 19.88
C GLN A 158 -9.83 -0.24 18.98
N ARG A 159 -9.81 -0.49 17.67
CA ARG A 159 -8.94 0.19 16.70
C ARG A 159 -9.38 1.64 16.43
N TYR A 160 -10.68 1.87 16.37
CA TYR A 160 -11.27 3.14 15.93
C TYR A 160 -12.35 3.65 16.91
N PRO A 161 -12.03 3.89 18.18
CA PRO A 161 -13.01 4.27 19.18
C PRO A 161 -13.78 5.55 18.78
N GLN A 162 -13.13 6.49 18.11
CA GLN A 162 -13.72 7.74 17.64
C GLN A 162 -14.89 7.54 16.65
N GLU A 163 -14.90 6.43 15.92
CA GLU A 163 -15.98 6.10 14.98
C GLU A 163 -17.27 5.63 15.68
N PHE A 164 -17.21 5.34 16.97
CA PHE A 164 -18.33 4.86 17.78
C PHE A 164 -18.80 5.87 18.83
N LEU A 165 -18.11 6.98 19.00
CA LEU A 165 -18.52 8.02 19.93
C LEU A 165 -19.75 8.75 19.38
N ASP A 166 -20.78 8.92 20.19
CA ASP A 166 -21.89 9.82 19.88
C ASP A 166 -21.36 11.26 19.99
N VAL A 167 -21.52 12.02 18.92
CA VAL A 167 -21.24 13.47 18.85
C VAL A 167 -22.50 14.21 19.16
#